data_9d7c1278ff8a6cc916d616a00d500110
#
_entry.id   9d7c1278ff8a6cc916d616a00d500110
#
_cell.length_a   1.000
_cell.length_b   1.000
_cell.length_c   1.000
_cell.angle_alpha   90.00
_cell.angle_beta   90.00
_cell.angle_gamma   90.00
#
_symmetry.space_group_name_H-M   'P 1'
#
loop_
_entity.id
_entity.type
_entity.pdbx_description
1 polymer ?
#
loop_
_entity_poly.entity_id
_entity_poly.type
_entity_poly.pdbx_seq_one_letter_code
_entity_poly.pdbx_strand_id
1 'polypeptide(L)'
;MCQNEVFGSSYSAAVYINRILKLPAPKNKVFVLGESGVEQELEAEGVPYIGGTDPAFRRDIEPEDFTNIANGSMLDPDVGIVLSGLDFHSNYLKTAIAFQYLQRGAKYLATNIDSTLPMSHTLFPGAGSSGAGLAKAIGREPLSLGKPSQAMMDAVEGKFQFDRSRTCMIGDRLNTDIQFGIDGKLGGTLAVLTGVSKKEDFLAEGASTVPTAYVNALGDLLV
;
A
#
# COMPACT_ATOMS: atom_id res chain seq x y z
N MET A 1 11.90 8.91 18.21
CA MET A 1 10.92 7.90 17.70
C MET A 1 11.59 6.55 17.79
N CYS A 2 11.05 5.64 18.59
CA CYS A 2 11.59 4.28 18.68
C CYS A 2 11.17 3.50 17.44
N GLN A 3 12.02 2.59 16.95
CA GLN A 3 11.70 1.74 15.78
C GLN A 3 10.37 0.99 15.95
N ASN A 4 10.04 0.59 17.17
CA ASN A 4 8.78 -0.11 17.48
C ASN A 4 7.52 0.75 17.32
N GLU A 5 7.66 2.08 17.20
CA GLU A 5 6.55 3.04 16.98
C GLU A 5 6.32 3.32 15.50
N VAL A 6 7.17 2.79 14.60
CA VAL A 6 7.01 2.91 13.16
C VAL A 6 6.10 1.80 12.65
N PHE A 7 5.07 2.17 11.89
CA PHE A 7 4.13 1.25 11.29
C PHE A 7 3.93 1.60 9.82
N GLY A 8 4.72 0.97 8.96
CA GLY A 8 4.68 1.17 7.52
C GLY A 8 3.57 0.38 6.83
N SER A 9 3.16 0.79 5.63
CA SER A 9 2.19 0.08 4.82
C SER A 9 2.70 -1.28 4.31
N SER A 10 4.01 -1.42 4.10
CA SER A 10 4.64 -2.72 3.76
C SER A 10 4.55 -3.70 4.92
N TYR A 11 4.80 -3.24 6.16
CA TYR A 11 4.61 -4.04 7.36
C TYR A 11 3.14 -4.46 7.52
N SER A 12 2.20 -3.51 7.36
CA SER A 12 0.77 -3.81 7.37
C SER A 12 0.40 -4.91 6.38
N ALA A 13 0.96 -4.85 5.17
CA ALA A 13 0.71 -5.84 4.12
C ALA A 13 1.24 -7.23 4.51
N ALA A 14 2.47 -7.32 5.02
CA ALA A 14 3.06 -8.58 5.45
C ALA A 14 2.25 -9.23 6.59
N VAL A 15 1.88 -8.44 7.61
CA VAL A 15 1.02 -8.88 8.73
C VAL A 15 -0.35 -9.35 8.24
N TYR A 16 -0.99 -8.58 7.36
CA TYR A 16 -2.29 -8.96 6.79
C TYR A 16 -2.20 -10.31 6.05
N ILE A 17 -1.20 -10.48 5.20
CA ILE A 17 -1.01 -11.71 4.42
C ILE A 17 -0.79 -12.91 5.34
N ASN A 18 0.13 -12.78 6.32
CA ASN A 18 0.49 -13.89 7.19
C ASN A 18 -0.57 -14.21 8.25
N ARG A 19 -1.17 -13.18 8.87
CA ARG A 19 -1.99 -13.37 10.09
C ARG A 19 -3.48 -13.32 9.83
N ILE A 20 -3.93 -12.61 8.78
CA ILE A 20 -5.36 -12.42 8.50
C ILE A 20 -5.79 -13.22 7.28
N LEU A 21 -5.16 -12.99 6.11
CA LEU A 21 -5.53 -13.66 4.87
C LEU A 21 -5.22 -15.16 4.89
N LYS A 22 -4.06 -15.55 5.39
CA LYS A 22 -3.64 -16.94 5.65
C LYS A 22 -3.99 -17.90 4.53
N LEU A 23 -3.59 -17.59 3.29
CA LEU A 23 -3.82 -18.53 2.20
C LEU A 23 -3.12 -19.87 2.48
N PRO A 24 -3.79 -21.00 2.25
CA PRO A 24 -3.18 -22.31 2.43
C PRO A 24 -2.09 -22.55 1.38
N ALA A 25 -1.06 -23.30 1.77
CA ALA A 25 -0.11 -23.84 0.79
C ALA A 25 -0.85 -24.74 -0.24
N PRO A 26 -0.42 -24.77 -1.50
CA PRO A 26 0.74 -24.06 -2.01
C PRO A 26 0.48 -22.60 -2.43
N LYS A 27 -0.74 -22.07 -2.37
CA LYS A 27 -1.14 -20.74 -2.87
C LYS A 27 -0.80 -19.56 -1.93
N ASN A 28 0.21 -19.70 -1.10
CA ASN A 28 0.59 -18.68 -0.09
C ASN A 28 1.81 -17.82 -0.49
N LYS A 29 2.34 -18.00 -1.70
CA LYS A 29 3.46 -17.21 -2.20
C LYS A 29 3.00 -15.89 -2.81
N VAL A 30 3.78 -14.84 -2.63
CA VAL A 30 3.52 -13.47 -3.11
C VAL A 30 4.37 -13.17 -4.34
N PHE A 31 3.75 -12.65 -5.40
CA PHE A 31 4.46 -11.96 -6.48
C PHE A 31 4.51 -10.47 -6.15
N VAL A 32 5.71 -9.94 -5.97
CA VAL A 32 5.96 -8.57 -5.53
C VAL A 32 6.19 -7.64 -6.73
N LEU A 33 5.40 -6.56 -6.80
CA LEU A 33 5.67 -5.38 -7.62
C LEU A 33 6.10 -4.27 -6.66
N GLY A 34 7.41 -4.17 -6.40
CA GLY A 34 7.90 -3.23 -5.39
C GLY A 34 9.41 -3.33 -5.16
N GLU A 35 9.86 -2.55 -4.19
CA GLU A 35 11.26 -2.45 -3.77
C GLU A 35 11.57 -3.31 -2.53
N SER A 36 12.85 -3.39 -2.17
CA SER A 36 13.38 -4.23 -1.08
C SER A 36 12.70 -4.06 0.27
N GLY A 37 12.14 -2.89 0.57
CA GLY A 37 11.39 -2.67 1.82
C GLY A 37 10.14 -3.54 1.94
N VAL A 38 9.49 -3.91 0.82
CA VAL A 38 8.37 -4.86 0.82
C VAL A 38 8.87 -6.28 1.09
N GLU A 39 9.98 -6.65 0.45
CA GLU A 39 10.60 -7.97 0.61
C GLU A 39 11.03 -8.22 2.06
N GLN A 40 11.71 -7.24 2.66
CA GLN A 40 12.18 -7.33 4.05
C GLN A 40 11.04 -7.56 5.05
N GLU A 41 9.90 -6.90 4.85
CA GLU A 41 8.74 -7.09 5.72
C GLU A 41 8.07 -8.46 5.50
N LEU A 42 8.01 -8.96 4.25
CA LEU A 42 7.54 -10.31 3.96
C LEU A 42 8.44 -11.37 4.58
N GLU A 43 9.77 -11.21 4.48
CA GLU A 43 10.76 -12.10 5.11
C GLU A 43 10.62 -12.13 6.62
N ALA A 44 10.50 -10.96 7.25
CA ALA A 44 10.33 -10.83 8.69
C ALA A 44 9.07 -11.53 9.22
N GLU A 45 8.00 -11.55 8.42
CA GLU A 45 6.76 -12.27 8.72
C GLU A 45 6.75 -13.72 8.20
N GLY A 46 7.84 -14.21 7.59
CA GLY A 46 7.95 -15.60 7.08
C GLY A 46 7.08 -15.89 5.86
N VAL A 47 6.72 -14.87 5.08
CA VAL A 47 5.89 -15.00 3.87
C VAL A 47 6.78 -15.24 2.65
N PRO A 48 6.63 -16.36 1.93
CA PRO A 48 7.41 -16.62 0.72
C PRO A 48 7.01 -15.67 -0.42
N TYR A 49 7.98 -15.21 -1.19
CA TYR A 49 7.74 -14.29 -2.31
C TYR A 49 8.69 -14.55 -3.47
N ILE A 50 8.36 -13.97 -4.63
CA ILE A 50 9.19 -13.84 -5.83
C ILE A 50 8.91 -12.46 -6.47
N GLY A 51 9.71 -12.07 -7.44
CA GLY A 51 9.57 -10.76 -8.12
C GLY A 51 10.40 -9.69 -7.45
N GLY A 52 9.82 -8.51 -7.23
CA GLY A 52 10.45 -7.43 -6.47
C GLY A 52 11.79 -6.97 -7.04
N THR A 53 12.85 -7.16 -6.27
CA THR A 53 14.22 -6.75 -6.62
C THR A 53 15.01 -7.81 -7.40
N ASP A 54 14.46 -9.00 -7.61
CA ASP A 54 15.13 -10.06 -8.36
C ASP A 54 15.45 -9.62 -9.79
N PRO A 55 16.74 -9.65 -10.21
CA PRO A 55 17.18 -9.26 -11.56
C PRO A 55 16.47 -10.01 -12.70
N ALA A 56 15.99 -11.23 -12.46
CA ALA A 56 15.24 -12.00 -13.45
C ALA A 56 13.96 -11.29 -13.92
N PHE A 57 13.39 -10.42 -13.08
CA PHE A 57 12.20 -9.63 -13.38
C PHE A 57 12.50 -8.15 -13.68
N ARG A 58 13.76 -7.70 -13.55
CA ARG A 58 14.19 -6.32 -13.81
C ARG A 58 14.86 -6.17 -15.18
N ARG A 59 14.23 -6.72 -16.19
CA ARG A 59 14.69 -6.67 -17.59
C ARG A 59 13.52 -6.35 -18.52
N ASP A 60 13.84 -6.03 -19.76
CA ASP A 60 12.83 -5.90 -20.81
C ASP A 60 12.19 -7.24 -21.14
N ILE A 61 10.95 -7.20 -21.60
CA ILE A 61 10.24 -8.38 -22.06
C ILE A 61 10.76 -8.79 -23.46
N GLU A 62 10.97 -10.08 -23.67
CA GLU A 62 11.41 -10.66 -24.92
C GLU A 62 10.26 -11.39 -25.64
N PRO A 63 10.33 -11.62 -26.97
CA PRO A 63 9.27 -12.31 -27.70
C PRO A 63 8.92 -13.70 -27.15
N GLU A 64 9.88 -14.44 -26.63
CA GLU A 64 9.68 -15.76 -26.03
C GLU A 64 8.90 -15.70 -24.72
N ASP A 65 9.05 -14.62 -23.95
CA ASP A 65 8.35 -14.45 -22.67
C ASP A 65 6.83 -14.45 -22.85
N PHE A 66 6.31 -13.87 -23.92
CA PHE A 66 4.88 -13.88 -24.21
C PHE A 66 4.33 -15.30 -24.28
N THR A 67 5.05 -16.20 -24.95
CA THR A 67 4.67 -17.61 -25.04
C THR A 67 4.75 -18.31 -23.68
N ASN A 68 5.85 -18.10 -22.95
CA ASN A 68 6.12 -18.73 -21.66
C ASN A 68 5.18 -18.22 -20.55
N ILE A 69 4.81 -16.96 -20.57
CA ILE A 69 3.81 -16.39 -19.68
C ILE A 69 2.42 -16.95 -20.00
N ALA A 70 2.04 -16.99 -21.30
CA ALA A 70 0.72 -17.46 -21.73
C ALA A 70 0.48 -18.94 -21.40
N ASN A 71 1.45 -19.81 -21.65
CA ASN A 71 1.36 -21.25 -21.35
C ASN A 71 1.60 -21.57 -19.87
N GLY A 72 2.09 -20.60 -19.08
CA GLY A 72 2.33 -20.71 -17.64
C GLY A 72 3.69 -21.30 -17.25
N SER A 73 4.56 -21.62 -18.19
CA SER A 73 5.89 -22.20 -17.88
C SER A 73 6.79 -21.22 -17.12
N MET A 74 6.54 -19.91 -17.27
CA MET A 74 7.24 -18.84 -16.55
C MET A 74 6.54 -18.44 -15.24
N LEU A 75 5.42 -19.05 -14.90
CA LEU A 75 4.65 -18.72 -13.72
C LEU A 75 4.87 -19.76 -12.62
N ASP A 76 5.25 -19.29 -11.43
CA ASP A 76 5.31 -20.14 -10.25
C ASP A 76 3.89 -20.55 -9.83
N PRO A 77 3.57 -21.85 -9.79
CA PRO A 77 2.22 -22.32 -9.46
C PRO A 77 1.78 -22.01 -8.03
N ASP A 78 2.73 -21.72 -7.14
CA ASP A 78 2.46 -21.47 -5.73
C ASP A 78 2.05 -20.00 -5.44
N VAL A 79 2.16 -19.12 -6.43
CA VAL A 79 1.71 -17.72 -6.28
C VAL A 79 0.20 -17.66 -6.19
N GLY A 80 -0.28 -17.13 -5.06
CA GLY A 80 -1.69 -16.87 -4.79
C GLY A 80 -2.00 -15.40 -4.55
N ILE A 81 -0.97 -14.55 -4.49
CA ILE A 81 -1.09 -13.13 -4.17
C ILE A 81 -0.22 -12.31 -5.11
N VAL A 82 -0.74 -11.21 -5.63
CA VAL A 82 0.03 -10.12 -6.25
C VAL A 82 -0.02 -8.94 -5.28
N LEU A 83 1.13 -8.49 -4.83
CA LEU A 83 1.27 -7.34 -3.94
C LEU A 83 1.97 -6.20 -4.68
N SER A 84 1.27 -5.08 -4.91
CA SER A 84 1.83 -3.88 -5.51
C SER A 84 2.21 -2.85 -4.44
N GLY A 85 3.35 -2.21 -4.64
CA GLY A 85 3.85 -1.09 -3.86
C GLY A 85 4.55 -0.09 -4.77
N LEU A 86 5.38 0.77 -4.18
CA LEU A 86 6.24 1.64 -4.96
C LEU A 86 7.33 0.80 -5.62
N ASP A 87 7.42 0.86 -6.95
CA ASP A 87 8.39 0.12 -7.77
C ASP A 87 9.09 1.07 -8.74
N PHE A 88 10.32 1.45 -8.42
CA PHE A 88 11.15 2.30 -9.30
C PHE A 88 11.67 1.55 -10.53
N HIS A 89 11.54 0.22 -10.57
CA HIS A 89 11.94 -0.64 -11.67
C HIS A 89 10.74 -1.33 -12.33
N SER A 90 9.59 -0.65 -12.31
CA SER A 90 8.39 -1.11 -12.98
C SER A 90 8.65 -1.29 -14.48
N ASN A 91 8.26 -2.46 -15.02
CA ASN A 91 8.43 -2.78 -16.44
C ASN A 91 7.27 -3.65 -16.95
N TYR A 92 7.22 -3.85 -18.27
CA TYR A 92 6.13 -4.60 -18.89
C TYR A 92 6.15 -6.09 -18.52
N LEU A 93 7.34 -6.69 -18.34
CA LEU A 93 7.49 -8.09 -17.95
C LEU A 93 6.81 -8.37 -16.59
N LYS A 94 7.14 -7.58 -15.57
CA LYS A 94 6.50 -7.69 -14.25
C LYS A 94 4.98 -7.51 -14.34
N THR A 95 4.54 -6.51 -15.10
CA THR A 95 3.10 -6.22 -15.26
C THR A 95 2.38 -7.37 -15.96
N ALA A 96 2.96 -7.95 -17.01
CA ALA A 96 2.38 -9.08 -17.74
C ALA A 96 2.28 -10.34 -16.87
N ILE A 97 3.31 -10.65 -16.10
CA ILE A 97 3.32 -11.79 -15.16
C ILE A 97 2.26 -11.57 -14.06
N ALA A 98 2.23 -10.40 -13.44
CA ALA A 98 1.23 -10.06 -12.42
C ALA A 98 -0.20 -10.18 -12.96
N PHE A 99 -0.44 -9.66 -14.16
CA PHE A 99 -1.74 -9.76 -14.84
C PHE A 99 -2.17 -11.22 -15.00
N GLN A 100 -1.26 -12.11 -15.42
CA GLN A 100 -1.56 -13.51 -15.58
C GLN A 100 -1.85 -14.22 -14.25
N TYR A 101 -1.15 -13.90 -13.18
CA TYR A 101 -1.50 -14.40 -11.84
C TYR A 101 -2.90 -13.96 -11.42
N LEU A 102 -3.25 -12.68 -11.64
CA LEU A 102 -4.56 -12.14 -11.30
C LEU A 102 -5.69 -12.77 -12.12
N GLN A 103 -5.48 -13.01 -13.41
CA GLN A 103 -6.44 -13.74 -14.26
C GLN A 103 -6.65 -15.19 -13.80
N ARG A 104 -5.64 -15.79 -13.19
CA ARG A 104 -5.68 -17.17 -12.66
C ARG A 104 -6.18 -17.22 -11.21
N GLY A 105 -6.72 -16.10 -10.70
CA GLY A 105 -7.40 -16.06 -9.40
C GLY A 105 -6.56 -15.63 -8.21
N ALA A 106 -5.32 -15.18 -8.42
CA ALA A 106 -4.54 -14.58 -7.34
C ALA A 106 -5.25 -13.36 -6.72
N LYS A 107 -5.04 -13.14 -5.43
CA LYS A 107 -5.53 -11.94 -4.72
C LYS A 107 -4.72 -10.72 -5.15
N TYR A 108 -5.39 -9.60 -5.38
CA TYR A 108 -4.73 -8.34 -5.70
C TYR A 108 -4.70 -7.43 -4.47
N LEU A 109 -3.52 -7.18 -3.95
CA LEU A 109 -3.25 -6.35 -2.78
C LEU A 109 -2.33 -5.19 -3.16
N ALA A 110 -2.43 -4.08 -2.43
CA ALA A 110 -1.49 -2.96 -2.54
C ALA A 110 -1.03 -2.51 -1.15
N THR A 111 0.24 -2.14 -1.02
CA THR A 111 0.75 -1.56 0.23
C THR A 111 0.05 -0.25 0.55
N ASN A 112 -0.15 0.60 -0.46
CA ASN A 112 -0.94 1.83 -0.40
C ASN A 112 -1.39 2.25 -1.81
N ILE A 113 -2.29 3.22 -1.89
CA ILE A 113 -2.87 3.73 -3.13
C ILE A 113 -2.55 5.21 -3.35
N ASP A 114 -1.53 5.75 -2.68
CA ASP A 114 -1.13 7.15 -2.86
C ASP A 114 -0.72 7.42 -4.31
N SER A 115 -1.38 8.38 -4.94
CA SER A 115 -1.12 8.75 -6.33
C SER A 115 0.22 9.44 -6.49
N THR A 116 0.68 10.18 -5.47
CA THR A 116 1.89 10.97 -5.49
C THR A 116 2.77 10.72 -4.27
N LEU A 117 4.08 10.90 -4.47
CA LEU A 117 5.13 10.81 -3.47
C LEU A 117 5.86 12.16 -3.41
N PRO A 118 5.86 12.89 -2.28
CA PRO A 118 6.67 14.10 -2.12
C PRO A 118 8.16 13.74 -2.04
N MET A 119 8.96 14.31 -2.92
CA MET A 119 10.43 14.19 -2.92
C MET A 119 11.08 15.46 -3.46
N SER A 120 12.19 15.88 -2.88
CA SER A 120 13.05 16.94 -3.42
C SER A 120 12.27 18.19 -3.85
N HIS A 121 11.35 18.66 -3.01
CA HIS A 121 10.52 19.86 -3.22
C HIS A 121 9.50 19.78 -4.36
N THR A 122 9.20 18.58 -4.86
CA THR A 122 8.17 18.34 -5.88
C THR A 122 7.45 17.02 -5.63
N LEU A 123 6.48 16.68 -6.49
CA LEU A 123 5.72 15.43 -6.41
C LEU A 123 6.18 14.47 -7.51
N PHE A 124 6.35 13.21 -7.15
CA PHE A 124 6.59 12.10 -8.06
C PHE A 124 5.42 11.11 -8.02
N PRO A 125 5.29 10.21 -9.00
CA PRO A 125 4.30 9.15 -8.95
C PRO A 125 4.48 8.26 -7.70
N GLY A 126 3.42 8.05 -6.95
CA GLY A 126 3.38 7.19 -5.76
C GLY A 126 3.09 5.73 -6.09
N ALA A 127 2.94 4.90 -5.04
CA ALA A 127 2.68 3.47 -5.18
C ALA A 127 1.36 3.18 -5.93
N GLY A 128 0.31 3.99 -5.70
CA GLY A 128 -0.95 3.87 -6.42
C GLY A 128 -0.78 4.10 -7.93
N SER A 129 0.07 5.05 -8.32
CA SER A 129 0.38 5.30 -9.74
C SER A 129 1.16 4.15 -10.36
N SER A 130 2.07 3.50 -9.61
CA SER A 130 2.82 2.33 -10.09
C SER A 130 1.89 1.15 -10.42
N GLY A 131 0.83 0.93 -9.62
CA GLY A 131 -0.14 -0.14 -9.82
C GLY A 131 -1.28 0.16 -10.80
N ALA A 132 -1.47 1.44 -11.19
CA ALA A 132 -2.65 1.89 -11.91
C ALA A 132 -2.85 1.18 -13.28
N GLY A 133 -1.78 0.94 -14.03
CA GLY A 133 -1.84 0.21 -15.30
C GLY A 133 -2.35 -1.21 -15.15
N LEU A 134 -1.91 -1.91 -14.10
CA LEU A 134 -2.36 -3.27 -13.80
C LEU A 134 -3.83 -3.30 -13.35
N ALA A 135 -4.24 -2.36 -12.48
CA ALA A 135 -5.63 -2.23 -12.03
C ALA A 135 -6.57 -1.96 -13.23
N LYS A 136 -6.17 -1.08 -14.14
CA LYS A 136 -6.90 -0.81 -15.38
C LYS A 136 -7.02 -2.05 -16.27
N ALA A 137 -5.93 -2.81 -16.44
CA ALA A 137 -5.92 -3.99 -17.29
C ALA A 137 -6.80 -5.12 -16.75
N ILE A 138 -6.77 -5.37 -15.42
CA ILE A 138 -7.56 -6.43 -14.77
C ILE A 138 -9.01 -6.01 -14.48
N GLY A 139 -9.34 -4.71 -14.58
CA GLY A 139 -10.69 -4.17 -14.37
C GLY A 139 -11.13 -4.14 -12.91
N ARG A 140 -10.21 -4.16 -11.97
CA ARG A 140 -10.48 -4.05 -10.53
C ARG A 140 -9.34 -3.41 -9.77
N GLU A 141 -9.68 -2.71 -8.69
CA GLU A 141 -8.71 -2.14 -7.78
C GLU A 141 -8.15 -3.19 -6.81
N PRO A 142 -6.89 -3.02 -6.34
CA PRO A 142 -6.34 -3.83 -5.26
C PRO A 142 -7.02 -3.53 -3.93
N LEU A 143 -7.03 -4.49 -3.00
CA LEU A 143 -7.28 -4.20 -1.61
C LEU A 143 -6.07 -3.43 -1.06
N SER A 144 -6.28 -2.16 -0.69
CA SER A 144 -5.25 -1.35 -0.05
C SER A 144 -5.02 -1.79 1.40
N LEU A 145 -3.75 -1.94 1.77
CA LEU A 145 -3.30 -2.29 3.13
C LEU A 145 -2.59 -1.12 3.83
N GLY A 146 -2.64 0.06 3.20
CA GLY A 146 -2.24 1.34 3.75
C GLY A 146 -3.46 2.19 4.15
N LYS A 147 -3.21 3.40 4.69
CA LYS A 147 -4.27 4.38 4.97
C LYS A 147 -5.10 4.66 3.70
N PRO A 148 -6.43 4.77 3.79
CA PRO A 148 -7.29 4.77 4.98
C PRO A 148 -7.87 3.38 5.33
N SER A 149 -7.25 2.26 4.93
CA SER A 149 -7.88 0.94 5.03
C SER A 149 -8.12 0.49 6.48
N GLN A 150 -9.28 -0.15 6.70
CA GLN A 150 -9.61 -0.77 7.98
C GLN A 150 -8.62 -1.87 8.36
N ALA A 151 -8.08 -2.61 7.38
CA ALA A 151 -7.08 -3.64 7.62
C ALA A 151 -5.80 -3.07 8.27
N MET A 152 -5.36 -1.86 7.87
CA MET A 152 -4.26 -1.19 8.53
C MET A 152 -4.64 -0.73 9.95
N MET A 153 -5.84 -0.20 10.17
CA MET A 153 -6.31 0.22 11.49
C MET A 153 -6.32 -0.97 12.46
N ASP A 154 -6.86 -2.10 12.03
CA ASP A 154 -6.93 -3.31 12.85
C ASP A 154 -5.53 -3.87 13.18
N ALA A 155 -4.59 -3.77 12.22
CA ALA A 155 -3.21 -4.18 12.45
C ALA A 155 -2.47 -3.24 13.43
N VAL A 156 -2.70 -1.93 13.34
CA VAL A 156 -2.15 -0.93 14.28
C VAL A 156 -2.72 -1.15 15.67
N GLU A 157 -4.04 -1.29 15.79
CA GLU A 157 -4.70 -1.54 17.08
C GLU A 157 -4.23 -2.87 17.70
N GLY A 158 -4.14 -3.94 16.90
CA GLY A 158 -3.64 -5.23 17.35
C GLY A 158 -2.22 -5.19 17.90
N LYS A 159 -1.35 -4.31 17.33
CA LYS A 159 0.03 -4.13 17.80
C LYS A 159 0.10 -3.27 19.07
N PHE A 160 -0.60 -2.15 19.10
CA PHE A 160 -0.42 -1.12 20.14
C PHE A 160 -1.50 -1.13 21.21
N GLN A 161 -2.61 -1.83 21.01
CA GLN A 161 -3.72 -2.00 21.98
C GLN A 161 -4.20 -0.68 22.58
N PHE A 162 -4.37 0.35 21.73
CA PHE A 162 -4.81 1.68 22.14
C PHE A 162 -6.34 1.80 22.18
N ASP A 163 -6.84 2.77 22.94
CA ASP A 163 -8.25 3.16 22.96
C ASP A 163 -8.53 4.14 21.82
N ARG A 164 -9.33 3.74 20.85
CA ARG A 164 -9.70 4.56 19.68
C ARG A 164 -10.33 5.90 20.10
N SER A 165 -11.18 5.89 21.14
CA SER A 165 -11.86 7.11 21.61
C SER A 165 -10.92 8.15 22.20
N ARG A 166 -9.72 7.73 22.61
CA ARG A 166 -8.67 8.59 23.19
C ARG A 166 -7.50 8.83 22.24
N THR A 167 -7.62 8.41 21.01
CA THR A 167 -6.56 8.49 19.99
C THR A 167 -6.94 9.52 18.94
N CYS A 168 -5.98 10.31 18.50
CA CYS A 168 -6.13 11.28 17.43
C CYS A 168 -5.24 10.90 16.25
N MET A 169 -5.79 10.94 15.03
CA MET A 169 -5.01 10.87 13.81
C MET A 169 -4.52 12.26 13.43
N ILE A 170 -3.21 12.40 13.22
CA ILE A 170 -2.60 13.66 12.76
C ILE A 170 -1.99 13.39 11.39
N GLY A 171 -2.34 14.22 10.41
CA GLY A 171 -1.79 14.06 9.06
C GLY A 171 -2.07 15.25 8.16
N ASP A 172 -1.48 15.21 6.97
CA ASP A 172 -1.51 16.30 6.01
C ASP A 172 -2.35 16.01 4.77
N ARG A 173 -2.87 14.78 4.65
CA ARG A 173 -3.64 14.36 3.48
C ARG A 173 -5.04 13.92 3.89
N LEU A 174 -6.06 14.58 3.32
CA LEU A 174 -7.46 14.34 3.70
C LEU A 174 -7.94 12.93 3.36
N ASN A 175 -7.75 12.49 2.12
CA ASN A 175 -8.27 11.22 1.60
C ASN A 175 -7.52 9.97 2.11
N THR A 176 -6.42 10.14 2.81
CA THR A 176 -5.69 9.03 3.44
C THR A 176 -5.63 9.20 4.96
N ASP A 177 -4.93 10.22 5.46
CA ASP A 177 -4.72 10.39 6.90
C ASP A 177 -6.00 10.70 7.66
N ILE A 178 -6.68 11.78 7.25
CA ILE A 178 -7.89 12.23 7.94
C ILE A 178 -9.01 11.20 7.79
N GLN A 179 -9.16 10.65 6.57
CA GLN A 179 -10.13 9.60 6.32
C GLN A 179 -9.82 8.33 7.16
N PHE A 180 -8.55 7.98 7.34
CA PHE A 180 -8.15 6.86 8.21
C PHE A 180 -8.59 7.05 9.66
N GLY A 181 -8.46 8.28 10.19
CA GLY A 181 -8.96 8.58 11.53
C GLY A 181 -10.48 8.52 11.63
N ILE A 182 -11.19 9.02 10.62
CA ILE A 182 -12.66 9.00 10.55
C ILE A 182 -13.18 7.56 10.43
N ASP A 183 -12.69 6.80 9.46
CA ASP A 183 -13.12 5.41 9.21
C ASP A 183 -12.75 4.49 10.38
N GLY A 184 -11.58 4.74 10.99
CA GLY A 184 -11.11 4.06 12.19
C GLY A 184 -11.87 4.43 13.46
N LYS A 185 -12.79 5.41 13.40
CA LYS A 185 -13.57 5.90 14.55
C LYS A 185 -12.69 6.36 15.71
N LEU A 186 -11.61 7.06 15.37
CA LEU A 186 -10.75 7.67 16.39
C LEU A 186 -11.44 8.84 17.07
N GLY A 187 -11.00 9.19 18.28
CA GLY A 187 -11.55 10.29 19.08
C GLY A 187 -11.41 11.67 18.43
N GLY A 188 -10.50 11.81 17.46
CA GLY A 188 -10.36 13.05 16.69
C GLY A 188 -9.41 12.89 15.50
N THR A 189 -9.43 13.92 14.64
CA THR A 189 -8.50 14.07 13.51
C THR A 189 -7.96 15.49 13.47
N LEU A 190 -6.66 15.65 13.26
CA LEU A 190 -5.98 16.93 13.17
C LEU A 190 -5.27 17.05 11.82
N ALA A 191 -5.71 17.98 10.97
CA ALA A 191 -5.01 18.30 9.75
C ALA A 191 -3.86 19.28 10.02
N VAL A 192 -2.68 19.00 9.44
CA VAL A 192 -1.54 19.92 9.43
C VAL A 192 -1.34 20.45 8.01
N LEU A 193 -1.23 21.79 7.87
CA LEU A 193 -1.19 22.45 6.57
C LEU A 193 0.21 22.54 5.95
N THR A 194 1.19 21.80 6.49
CA THR A 194 2.57 21.77 5.99
C THR A 194 2.79 20.83 4.81
N GLY A 195 1.78 20.02 4.42
CA GLY A 195 1.90 18.96 3.43
C GLY A 195 1.02 19.13 2.19
N VAL A 196 0.24 18.09 1.89
CA VAL A 196 -0.45 17.94 0.58
C VAL A 196 -1.76 18.74 0.51
N SER A 197 -2.63 18.59 1.51
CA SER A 197 -3.96 19.21 1.50
C SER A 197 -3.92 20.65 2.01
N LYS A 198 -4.79 21.48 1.43
CA LYS A 198 -4.93 22.90 1.79
C LYS A 198 -6.18 23.11 2.61
N LYS A 199 -6.22 24.22 3.33
CA LYS A 199 -7.36 24.62 4.16
C LYS A 199 -8.67 24.73 3.37
N GLU A 200 -8.59 25.20 2.14
CA GLU A 200 -9.72 25.35 1.24
C GLU A 200 -10.38 24.02 0.90
N ASP A 201 -9.62 22.90 0.86
CA ASP A 201 -10.10 21.58 0.46
C ASP A 201 -11.15 21.02 1.44
N PHE A 202 -11.10 21.37 2.72
CA PHE A 202 -12.03 20.87 3.75
C PHE A 202 -12.97 21.94 4.32
N LEU A 203 -12.76 23.22 3.97
CA LEU A 203 -13.70 24.30 4.31
C LEU A 203 -14.72 24.56 3.18
N ALA A 204 -14.52 24.00 2.00
CA ALA A 204 -15.46 24.11 0.90
C ALA A 204 -16.80 23.50 1.25
N GLU A 205 -17.89 24.12 0.79
CA GLU A 205 -19.23 23.55 0.93
C GLU A 205 -19.30 22.16 0.22
N GLY A 206 -19.73 21.14 0.96
CA GLY A 206 -19.80 19.77 0.44
C GLY A 206 -18.48 18.99 0.47
N ALA A 207 -17.45 19.46 1.21
CA ALA A 207 -16.21 18.72 1.39
C ALA A 207 -16.50 17.31 1.94
N SER A 208 -15.96 16.27 1.29
CA SER A 208 -16.21 14.87 1.64
C SER A 208 -15.49 14.42 2.91
N THR A 209 -14.35 15.04 3.23
CA THR A 209 -13.50 14.69 4.38
C THR A 209 -13.15 15.95 5.14
N VAL A 210 -13.67 16.07 6.36
CA VAL A 210 -13.47 17.24 7.22
C VAL A 210 -12.78 16.81 8.50
N PRO A 211 -11.58 17.38 8.83
CA PRO A 211 -10.89 17.10 10.09
C PRO A 211 -11.63 17.70 11.29
N THR A 212 -11.45 17.13 12.48
CA THR A 212 -11.98 17.68 13.74
C THR A 212 -11.38 19.06 14.04
N ALA A 213 -10.08 19.21 13.74
CA ALA A 213 -9.35 20.47 13.90
C ALA A 213 -8.21 20.55 12.86
N TYR A 214 -7.62 21.74 12.73
CA TYR A 214 -6.43 21.94 11.91
C TYR A 214 -5.47 22.95 12.56
N VAL A 215 -4.18 22.82 12.22
CA VAL A 215 -3.11 23.78 12.58
C VAL A 215 -2.20 24.02 11.37
N ASN A 216 -1.46 25.13 11.35
CA ASN A 216 -0.55 25.38 10.24
C ASN A 216 0.60 24.38 10.23
N ALA A 217 1.17 24.07 11.40
CA ALA A 217 2.22 23.07 11.55
C ALA A 217 2.03 22.29 12.85
N LEU A 218 2.60 21.08 12.91
CA LEU A 218 2.56 20.27 14.14
C LEU A 218 3.22 20.98 15.33
N GLY A 219 4.25 21.82 15.06
CA GLY A 219 4.91 22.62 16.07
C GLY A 219 4.01 23.64 16.77
N ASP A 220 2.87 24.00 16.19
CA ASP A 220 1.89 24.93 16.79
C ASP A 220 1.21 24.33 18.05
N LEU A 221 1.38 23.02 18.29
CA LEU A 221 0.92 22.35 19.51
C LEU A 221 1.90 22.48 20.69
N LEU A 222 3.11 22.96 20.44
CA LEU A 222 4.08 23.23 21.51
C LEU A 222 3.74 24.57 22.15
N VAL A 223 3.09 24.53 23.30
CA VAL A 223 2.72 25.71 24.13
C VAL A 223 3.77 25.88 25.22
#